data_c0792c492808d67700e993ed96622117
#
_entry.id   c0792c492808d67700e993ed96622117
#
_cell.length_a   1.000
_cell.length_b   1.000
_cell.length_c   1.000
_cell.angle_alpha   90.00
_cell.angle_beta   90.00
_cell.angle_gamma   90.00
#
_symmetry.space_group_name_H-M   'P 1'
#
loop_
_entity.id
_entity.type
_entity.pdbx_description
1 polymer ?
#
loop_
_entity_poly.entity_id
_entity_poly.type
_entity_poly.pdbx_seq_one_letter_code
_entity_poly.pdbx_strand_id
1 'polypeptide(L)'
;MATLLSKGYNIIVFGRSAKNESLEERISRLLQWFGIDSCLDQVTCVDTDLSQDNLGIPTGEYSRLCSVVDSVIHCASDTSFSESKREKVMAANINNLKGILEFSKNAHVNFFHYISTAYVAGTGVTYCKETLSSVKTFTNVYEESKAEAEKIISRFCEKNSICLSIIRPSIVYGDSQSGRSLKFNALYFPVRSAQTIRDIYLNDILNNGGLKAAKNGIFIDKEGYLFLPLKIYLPHEGNINIIPVDYFVNTTIKIIENCSSNGIYHLTNPFHTTMKIIAKYYEQLMKVNGVEIIYGPMPDDLLRNPVAELFDRFIKPYRPYLSDDRVFDRTNTILATDNLNPPEFTYDIFKTCMEYAIKVNWGTSIFV
;
A
#
# COMPACT_ATOMS: atom_id res chain seq x y z
N MET A 1 2.41 -8.60 12.07
CA MET A 1 1.84 -9.18 13.31
C MET A 1 1.69 -10.69 13.20
N ALA A 2 0.82 -11.24 12.35
CA ALA A 2 0.59 -12.69 12.25
C ALA A 2 1.88 -13.52 12.15
N THR A 3 2.79 -13.17 11.25
CA THR A 3 4.08 -13.86 11.08
C THR A 3 5.01 -13.74 12.29
N LEU A 4 4.99 -12.62 13.02
CA LEU A 4 5.77 -12.48 14.25
C LEU A 4 5.22 -13.40 15.35
N LEU A 5 3.88 -13.46 15.50
CA LEU A 5 3.24 -14.37 16.45
C LEU A 5 3.57 -15.82 16.16
N SER A 6 3.52 -16.25 14.89
CA SER A 6 3.89 -17.62 14.50
C SER A 6 5.37 -17.95 14.78
N LYS A 7 6.22 -16.93 14.95
CA LYS A 7 7.64 -17.05 15.37
C LYS A 7 7.84 -16.97 16.90
N GLY A 8 6.77 -16.83 17.67
CA GLY A 8 6.81 -16.80 19.14
C GLY A 8 7.09 -15.43 19.77
N TYR A 9 6.99 -14.34 18.99
CA TYR A 9 7.11 -12.99 19.57
C TYR A 9 5.87 -12.62 20.37
N ASN A 10 6.07 -11.95 21.52
CA ASN A 10 5.02 -11.26 22.25
C ASN A 10 4.80 -9.88 21.63
N ILE A 11 3.55 -9.52 21.34
CA ILE A 11 3.24 -8.29 20.64
C ILE A 11 2.36 -7.38 21.50
N ILE A 12 2.77 -6.13 21.64
CA ILE A 12 1.94 -5.08 22.21
C ILE A 12 1.47 -4.19 21.06
N VAL A 13 0.15 -4.14 20.84
CA VAL A 13 -0.46 -3.34 19.80
C VAL A 13 -0.94 -2.02 20.37
N PHE A 14 -0.27 -0.93 20.00
CA PHE A 14 -0.75 0.42 20.24
C PHE A 14 -1.70 0.83 19.12
N GLY A 15 -2.93 1.14 19.45
CA GLY A 15 -3.96 1.48 18.48
C GLY A 15 -5.10 2.26 19.10
N ARG A 16 -6.08 2.62 18.29
CA ARG A 16 -7.29 3.32 18.73
C ARG A 16 -8.49 2.41 18.55
N SER A 17 -9.36 2.39 19.54
CA SER A 17 -10.71 1.85 19.39
C SER A 17 -11.50 2.63 18.33
N ALA A 18 -12.38 1.98 17.63
CA ALA A 18 -13.34 2.60 16.71
C ALA A 18 -14.63 2.93 17.48
N LYS A 19 -15.52 3.73 16.88
CA LYS A 19 -16.76 4.18 17.55
C LYS A 19 -17.62 3.03 18.10
N ASN A 20 -17.62 1.88 17.44
CA ASN A 20 -18.47 0.73 17.77
C ASN A 20 -17.67 -0.58 17.94
N GLU A 21 -16.37 -0.52 18.07
CA GLU A 21 -15.53 -1.70 18.14
C GLU A 21 -14.22 -1.38 18.90
N SER A 22 -13.92 -2.16 19.94
CA SER A 22 -12.69 -2.01 20.68
C SER A 22 -11.45 -2.41 19.88
N LEU A 23 -10.26 -2.02 20.35
CA LEU A 23 -9.01 -2.45 19.73
C LEU A 23 -8.85 -3.97 19.80
N GLU A 24 -9.20 -4.58 20.94
CA GLU A 24 -9.15 -6.02 21.16
C GLU A 24 -10.03 -6.78 20.18
N GLU A 25 -11.29 -6.35 19.98
CA GLU A 25 -12.22 -6.97 19.02
C GLU A 25 -11.66 -6.91 17.60
N ARG A 26 -11.09 -5.76 17.21
CA ARG A 26 -10.46 -5.59 15.90
C ARG A 26 -9.25 -6.51 15.70
N ILE A 27 -8.41 -6.65 16.70
CA ILE A 27 -7.23 -7.53 16.64
C ILE A 27 -7.67 -8.99 16.65
N SER A 28 -8.61 -9.37 17.52
CA SER A 28 -9.17 -10.75 17.55
C SER A 28 -9.73 -11.15 16.19
N ARG A 29 -10.53 -10.30 15.57
CA ARG A 29 -11.08 -10.53 14.22
C ARG A 29 -9.98 -10.65 13.14
N LEU A 30 -8.90 -9.88 13.25
CA LEU A 30 -7.75 -10.02 12.35
C LEU A 30 -7.03 -11.35 12.54
N LEU A 31 -6.80 -11.78 13.78
CA LEU A 31 -6.17 -13.06 14.08
C LEU A 31 -7.02 -14.23 13.58
N GLN A 32 -8.32 -14.17 13.77
CA GLN A 32 -9.27 -15.14 13.22
C GLN A 32 -9.22 -15.16 11.67
N TRP A 33 -9.17 -14.00 11.02
CA TRP A 33 -9.03 -13.94 9.57
C TRP A 33 -7.73 -14.58 9.08
N PHE A 34 -6.64 -14.51 9.86
CA PHE A 34 -5.38 -15.18 9.56
C PHE A 34 -5.38 -16.68 10.00
N GLY A 35 -6.38 -17.15 10.75
CA GLY A 35 -6.43 -18.50 11.28
C GLY A 35 -5.43 -18.78 12.41
N ILE A 36 -5.11 -17.76 13.21
CA ILE A 36 -4.14 -17.81 14.32
C ILE A 36 -4.73 -17.24 15.63
N ASP A 37 -6.01 -17.39 15.81
CA ASP A 37 -6.73 -16.98 17.02
C ASP A 37 -6.19 -17.62 18.32
N SER A 38 -5.56 -18.79 18.22
CA SER A 38 -4.82 -19.42 19.33
C SER A 38 -3.64 -18.61 19.87
N CYS A 39 -3.19 -17.58 19.15
CA CYS A 39 -2.09 -16.70 19.58
C CYS A 39 -2.57 -15.44 20.33
N LEU A 40 -3.83 -15.35 20.72
CA LEU A 40 -4.40 -14.19 21.42
C LEU A 40 -3.64 -13.86 22.72
N ASP A 41 -3.23 -14.88 23.46
CA ASP A 41 -2.48 -14.72 24.72
C ASP A 41 -1.09 -14.06 24.55
N GLN A 42 -0.57 -14.04 23.33
CA GLN A 42 0.69 -13.38 22.97
C GLN A 42 0.50 -11.92 22.53
N VAL A 43 -0.75 -11.43 22.51
CA VAL A 43 -1.07 -10.06 22.07
C VAL A 43 -1.67 -9.26 23.20
N THR A 44 -1.02 -8.16 23.55
CA THR A 44 -1.57 -7.16 24.47
C THR A 44 -2.06 -5.97 23.65
N CYS A 45 -3.32 -5.62 23.75
CA CYS A 45 -3.89 -4.43 23.11
C CYS A 45 -3.89 -3.26 24.09
N VAL A 46 -3.40 -2.11 23.66
CA VAL A 46 -3.37 -0.87 24.45
C VAL A 46 -4.00 0.25 23.64
N ASP A 47 -5.13 0.76 24.11
CA ASP A 47 -5.80 1.90 23.47
C ASP A 47 -4.94 3.15 23.66
N THR A 48 -4.57 3.81 22.56
CA THR A 48 -3.61 4.91 22.57
C THR A 48 -4.03 6.06 21.69
N ASP A 49 -3.67 7.27 22.12
CA ASP A 49 -3.71 8.45 21.27
C ASP A 49 -2.31 9.05 21.15
N LEU A 50 -1.68 8.84 19.99
CA LEU A 50 -0.32 9.29 19.72
C LEU A 50 -0.15 10.82 19.80
N SER A 51 -1.24 11.59 19.84
CA SER A 51 -1.22 13.05 19.98
C SER A 51 -1.14 13.54 21.43
N GLN A 52 -1.37 12.64 22.39
CA GLN A 52 -1.41 12.96 23.82
C GLN A 52 -0.09 12.62 24.53
N ASP A 53 0.16 13.27 25.66
CA ASP A 53 1.27 12.93 26.54
C ASP A 53 1.13 11.49 27.03
N ASN A 54 2.26 10.79 27.15
CA ASN A 54 2.32 9.36 27.44
C ASN A 54 1.43 8.49 26.56
N LEU A 55 1.15 8.93 25.30
CA LEU A 55 0.27 8.25 24.35
C LEU A 55 -1.19 8.11 24.85
N GLY A 56 -1.63 8.95 25.78
CA GLY A 56 -2.92 8.84 26.46
C GLY A 56 -3.01 7.68 27.46
N ILE A 57 -1.89 7.03 27.78
CA ILE A 57 -1.82 5.88 28.70
C ILE A 57 -1.63 6.37 30.14
N PRO A 58 -2.32 5.78 31.13
CA PRO A 58 -2.07 6.07 32.55
C PRO A 58 -0.61 5.86 32.95
N THR A 59 -0.04 6.75 33.78
CA THR A 59 1.39 6.78 34.08
C THR A 59 1.95 5.44 34.57
N GLY A 60 1.22 4.73 35.43
CA GLY A 60 1.66 3.42 35.97
C GLY A 60 1.75 2.36 34.84
N GLU A 61 0.79 2.32 33.97
CA GLU A 61 0.80 1.40 32.82
C GLU A 61 1.86 1.80 31.78
N TYR A 62 2.01 3.09 31.51
CA TYR A 62 3.07 3.61 30.64
C TYR A 62 4.45 3.15 31.14
N SER A 63 4.73 3.29 32.45
CA SER A 63 5.99 2.85 33.06
C SER A 63 6.20 1.33 32.93
N ARG A 64 5.13 0.55 33.15
CA ARG A 64 5.17 -0.91 32.97
C ARG A 64 5.48 -1.28 31.52
N LEU A 65 4.85 -0.62 30.55
CA LEU A 65 5.11 -0.86 29.14
C LEU A 65 6.55 -0.50 28.74
N CYS A 66 7.07 0.61 29.27
CA CYS A 66 8.47 1.00 29.07
C CYS A 66 9.47 -0.05 29.61
N SER A 67 9.10 -0.83 30.63
CA SER A 67 10.01 -1.85 31.17
C SER A 67 10.03 -3.18 30.43
N VAL A 68 9.12 -3.40 29.48
CA VAL A 68 8.98 -4.69 28.78
C VAL A 68 9.13 -4.59 27.27
N VAL A 69 9.07 -3.39 26.68
CA VAL A 69 9.21 -3.21 25.23
C VAL A 69 10.68 -3.03 24.87
N ASP A 70 11.20 -3.86 23.99
CA ASP A 70 12.59 -3.83 23.50
C ASP A 70 12.73 -3.34 22.05
N SER A 71 11.64 -3.35 21.29
CA SER A 71 11.63 -2.95 19.88
C SER A 71 10.30 -2.33 19.49
N VAL A 72 10.32 -1.35 18.59
CA VAL A 72 9.13 -0.69 18.06
C VAL A 72 9.05 -0.83 16.54
N ILE A 73 7.89 -1.28 16.04
CA ILE A 73 7.56 -1.26 14.63
C ILE A 73 6.48 -0.20 14.40
N HIS A 74 6.86 0.95 13.85
CA HIS A 74 5.94 2.06 13.60
C HIS A 74 5.40 2.03 12.18
N CYS A 75 4.13 1.64 12.03
CA CYS A 75 3.41 1.60 10.74
C CYS A 75 2.13 2.46 10.72
N ALA A 76 1.85 3.19 11.79
CA ALA A 76 0.73 4.12 11.82
C ALA A 76 0.96 5.29 10.85
N SER A 77 0.01 5.52 9.94
CA SER A 77 0.12 6.57 8.93
C SER A 77 -1.25 6.90 8.31
N ASP A 78 -1.48 8.17 8.00
CA ASP A 78 -2.53 8.57 7.05
C ASP A 78 -1.95 8.50 5.63
N THR A 79 -2.52 7.66 4.78
CA THR A 79 -2.06 7.41 3.41
C THR A 79 -2.82 8.23 2.36
N SER A 80 -3.48 9.31 2.75
CA SER A 80 -4.25 10.16 1.84
C SER A 80 -3.33 10.99 0.94
N PHE A 81 -3.60 10.99 -0.36
CA PHE A 81 -2.87 11.79 -1.36
C PHE A 81 -3.44 13.20 -1.54
N SER A 82 -4.65 13.45 -1.01
CA SER A 82 -5.39 14.68 -1.26
C SER A 82 -4.76 15.88 -0.55
N GLU A 83 -4.42 16.91 -1.33
CA GLU A 83 -3.88 18.17 -0.83
C GLU A 83 -4.88 18.89 0.12
N SER A 84 -6.19 18.70 -0.08
CA SER A 84 -7.22 19.22 0.82
C SER A 84 -7.16 18.63 2.24
N LYS A 85 -6.41 17.53 2.43
CA LYS A 85 -6.19 16.87 3.72
C LYS A 85 -4.78 17.08 4.26
N ARG A 86 -4.01 18.01 3.70
CA ARG A 86 -2.59 18.26 4.05
C ARG A 86 -2.37 18.35 5.56
N GLU A 87 -3.08 19.23 6.24
CA GLU A 87 -2.93 19.43 7.68
C GLU A 87 -3.16 18.13 8.48
N LYS A 88 -4.20 17.38 8.11
CA LYS A 88 -4.51 16.10 8.74
C LYS A 88 -3.42 15.06 8.50
N VAL A 89 -2.93 14.95 7.27
CA VAL A 89 -1.86 14.00 6.90
C VAL A 89 -0.57 14.36 7.63
N MET A 90 -0.18 15.64 7.63
CA MET A 90 1.02 16.11 8.33
C MET A 90 0.91 15.89 9.84
N ALA A 91 -0.23 16.20 10.44
CA ALA A 91 -0.46 15.93 11.87
C ALA A 91 -0.34 14.42 12.19
N ALA A 92 -1.00 13.57 11.41
CA ALA A 92 -0.97 12.13 11.64
C ALA A 92 0.41 11.51 11.45
N ASN A 93 1.17 11.95 10.42
CA ASN A 93 2.42 11.31 10.03
C ASN A 93 3.67 11.96 10.66
N ILE A 94 3.57 13.18 11.18
CA ILE A 94 4.70 13.93 11.74
C ILE A 94 4.45 14.29 13.20
N ASN A 95 3.36 15.02 13.53
CA ASN A 95 3.18 15.51 14.89
C ASN A 95 3.01 14.35 15.88
N ASN A 96 2.32 13.30 15.47
CA ASN A 96 2.10 12.11 16.29
C ASN A 96 3.36 11.25 16.48
N LEU A 97 4.44 11.49 15.73
CA LEU A 97 5.71 10.80 15.94
C LEU A 97 6.33 11.12 17.30
N LYS A 98 6.13 12.34 17.81
CA LYS A 98 6.74 12.76 19.07
C LYS A 98 6.43 11.80 20.21
N GLY A 99 5.18 11.41 20.38
CA GLY A 99 4.75 10.51 21.45
C GLY A 99 5.44 9.14 21.38
N ILE A 100 5.44 8.50 20.20
CA ILE A 100 6.04 7.17 20.07
C ILE A 100 7.57 7.20 20.13
N LEU A 101 8.21 8.28 19.69
CA LEU A 101 9.65 8.45 19.83
C LEU A 101 10.07 8.65 21.30
N GLU A 102 9.36 9.50 22.05
CA GLU A 102 9.60 9.65 23.50
C GLU A 102 9.33 8.35 24.27
N PHE A 103 8.27 7.60 23.91
CA PHE A 103 8.05 6.26 24.46
C PHE A 103 9.25 5.35 24.18
N SER A 104 9.74 5.30 22.94
CA SER A 104 10.88 4.46 22.55
C SER A 104 12.14 4.81 23.34
N LYS A 105 12.39 6.09 23.59
CA LYS A 105 13.49 6.56 24.43
C LYS A 105 13.30 6.14 25.88
N ASN A 106 12.10 6.35 26.45
CA ASN A 106 11.82 6.02 27.87
C ASN A 106 11.84 4.51 28.12
N ALA A 107 11.46 3.71 27.13
CA ALA A 107 11.54 2.25 27.14
C ALA A 107 12.96 1.73 26.87
N HIS A 108 13.93 2.59 26.54
CA HIS A 108 15.28 2.21 26.15
C HIS A 108 15.31 1.13 25.07
N VAL A 109 14.41 1.25 24.06
CA VAL A 109 14.35 0.25 22.99
C VAL A 109 15.67 0.17 22.24
N ASN A 110 16.08 -1.04 21.87
CA ASN A 110 17.27 -1.26 21.06
C ASN A 110 17.03 -0.91 19.59
N PHE A 111 15.79 -1.13 19.08
CA PHE A 111 15.46 -1.02 17.68
C PHE A 111 14.18 -0.23 17.45
N PHE A 112 14.21 0.63 16.43
CA PHE A 112 13.05 1.32 15.90
C PHE A 112 12.93 1.02 14.40
N HIS A 113 11.86 0.33 14.00
CA HIS A 113 11.59 -0.03 12.61
C HIS A 113 10.46 0.85 12.08
N TYR A 114 10.76 1.66 11.07
CA TYR A 114 9.81 2.60 10.48
C TYR A 114 9.35 2.13 9.11
N ILE A 115 8.04 1.95 8.94
CA ILE A 115 7.45 1.66 7.63
C ILE A 115 7.20 2.98 6.91
N SER A 116 8.04 3.25 5.91
CA SER A 116 7.99 4.41 5.03
C SER A 116 7.37 4.05 3.67
N THR A 117 7.87 4.63 2.59
CA THR A 117 7.53 4.31 1.20
C THR A 117 8.74 4.55 0.29
N ALA A 118 8.88 3.78 -0.78
CA ALA A 118 9.91 4.02 -1.80
C ALA A 118 9.74 5.39 -2.48
N TYR A 119 8.53 5.92 -2.47
CA TYR A 119 8.17 7.17 -3.13
C TYR A 119 8.62 8.45 -2.39
N VAL A 120 9.26 8.33 -1.22
CA VAL A 120 10.03 9.44 -0.60
C VAL A 120 11.20 9.91 -1.46
N ALA A 121 11.53 9.15 -2.50
CA ALA A 121 12.46 9.57 -3.56
C ALA A 121 12.01 10.88 -4.25
N GLY A 122 10.70 11.21 -4.21
CA GLY A 122 10.14 12.43 -4.79
C GLY A 122 10.17 12.46 -6.31
N THR A 123 10.03 13.66 -6.87
CA THR A 123 10.01 13.89 -8.33
C THR A 123 11.37 14.29 -8.87
N GLY A 124 11.62 14.01 -10.17
CA GLY A 124 12.86 14.42 -10.86
C GLY A 124 14.10 13.57 -10.54
N VAL A 125 13.93 12.42 -9.90
CA VAL A 125 15.00 11.47 -9.61
C VAL A 125 14.75 10.18 -10.36
N THR A 126 15.71 9.72 -11.15
CA THR A 126 15.62 8.47 -11.91
C THR A 126 16.27 7.28 -11.17
N TYR A 127 17.31 7.51 -10.40
CA TYR A 127 17.95 6.47 -9.58
C TYR A 127 17.85 6.80 -8.09
N CYS A 128 17.11 5.98 -7.36
CA CYS A 128 16.74 6.18 -5.96
C CYS A 128 17.63 5.31 -5.06
N LYS A 129 18.51 5.93 -4.28
CA LYS A 129 19.43 5.23 -3.37
C LYS A 129 18.76 4.91 -2.03
N GLU A 130 19.25 3.86 -1.38
CA GLU A 130 18.90 3.50 0.01
C GLU A 130 19.59 4.42 1.03
N THR A 131 19.36 5.74 0.86
CA THR A 131 19.86 6.81 1.72
C THR A 131 18.72 7.80 2.02
N LEU A 132 18.88 8.66 3.02
CA LEU A 132 17.88 9.70 3.30
C LEU A 132 17.73 10.61 2.07
N SER A 133 16.48 10.89 1.72
CA SER A 133 16.17 11.74 0.56
C SER A 133 16.49 13.21 0.85
N SER A 134 17.21 13.83 -0.08
CA SER A 134 17.45 15.29 -0.12
C SER A 134 16.44 16.06 -0.99
N VAL A 135 15.51 15.35 -1.61
CA VAL A 135 14.51 15.91 -2.52
C VAL A 135 13.55 16.84 -1.78
N LYS A 136 13.09 17.90 -2.47
CA LYS A 136 12.17 18.89 -1.92
C LYS A 136 10.80 18.90 -2.61
N THR A 137 10.65 18.17 -3.72
CA THR A 137 9.42 18.12 -4.51
C THR A 137 8.85 16.73 -4.54
N PHE A 138 7.58 16.62 -4.24
CA PHE A 138 6.86 15.35 -4.09
C PHE A 138 5.58 15.35 -4.93
N THR A 139 5.10 14.18 -5.27
CA THR A 139 3.86 14.00 -6.04
C THR A 139 2.64 14.40 -5.23
N ASN A 140 2.68 14.20 -3.93
CA ASN A 140 1.56 14.48 -3.02
C ASN A 140 2.04 14.63 -1.56
N VAL A 141 1.13 15.09 -0.71
CA VAL A 141 1.38 15.32 0.72
C VAL A 141 1.79 14.06 1.50
N TYR A 142 1.34 12.87 1.08
CA TYR A 142 1.73 11.62 1.74
C TYR A 142 3.24 11.37 1.57
N GLU A 143 3.77 11.45 0.35
CA GLU A 143 5.21 11.27 0.09
C GLU A 143 6.05 12.28 0.86
N GLU A 144 5.65 13.55 0.84
CA GLU A 144 6.30 14.63 1.58
C GLU A 144 6.33 14.35 3.08
N SER A 145 5.18 13.98 3.65
CA SER A 145 5.07 13.68 5.09
C SER A 145 5.94 12.49 5.52
N LYS A 146 6.03 11.45 4.67
CA LYS A 146 6.88 10.28 4.95
C LYS A 146 8.37 10.65 4.86
N ALA A 147 8.77 11.47 3.88
CA ALA A 147 10.16 11.93 3.73
C ALA A 147 10.59 12.83 4.90
N GLU A 148 9.71 13.70 5.40
CA GLU A 148 10.00 14.52 6.57
C GLU A 148 10.06 13.69 7.85
N ALA A 149 9.14 12.71 8.00
CA ALA A 149 9.16 11.77 9.12
C ALA A 149 10.48 10.99 9.20
N GLU A 150 11.01 10.50 8.08
CA GLU A 150 12.31 9.81 8.05
C GLU A 150 13.44 10.67 8.63
N LYS A 151 13.49 11.96 8.29
CA LYS A 151 14.52 12.88 8.80
C LYS A 151 14.40 13.11 10.30
N ILE A 152 13.16 13.25 10.79
CA ILE A 152 12.89 13.45 12.22
C ILE A 152 13.29 12.20 13.00
N ILE A 153 12.84 11.02 12.55
CA ILE A 153 13.13 9.73 13.19
C ILE A 153 14.64 9.45 13.18
N SER A 154 15.33 9.67 12.06
CA SER A 154 16.78 9.44 11.95
C SER A 154 17.57 10.29 12.96
N ARG A 155 17.28 11.57 13.04
CA ARG A 155 17.94 12.48 14.03
C ARG A 155 17.65 12.08 15.46
N PHE A 156 16.41 11.66 15.75
CA PHE A 156 16.02 11.24 17.09
C PHE A 156 16.71 9.94 17.50
N CYS A 157 16.71 8.93 16.63
CA CYS A 157 17.33 7.64 16.90
C CYS A 157 18.85 7.77 17.05
N GLU A 158 19.50 8.55 16.19
CA GLU A 158 20.93 8.84 16.31
C GLU A 158 21.27 9.49 17.66
N LYS A 159 20.52 10.53 18.07
CA LYS A 159 20.72 11.23 19.35
C LYS A 159 20.54 10.33 20.57
N ASN A 160 19.67 9.32 20.49
CA ASN A 160 19.32 8.45 21.62
C ASN A 160 19.94 7.05 21.49
N SER A 161 20.86 6.82 20.55
CA SER A 161 21.54 5.54 20.32
C SER A 161 20.58 4.36 20.06
N ILE A 162 19.46 4.63 19.37
CA ILE A 162 18.47 3.63 18.96
C ILE A 162 18.81 3.17 17.54
N CYS A 163 18.93 1.88 17.32
CA CYS A 163 19.17 1.32 15.97
C CYS A 163 17.91 1.50 15.09
N LEU A 164 18.06 2.10 13.91
CA LEU A 164 16.96 2.47 13.04
C LEU A 164 16.96 1.66 11.75
N SER A 165 15.82 1.02 11.45
CA SER A 165 15.55 0.48 10.11
C SER A 165 14.42 1.27 9.45
N ILE A 166 14.69 1.87 8.30
CA ILE A 166 13.67 2.52 7.46
C ILE A 166 13.32 1.57 6.31
N ILE A 167 12.09 1.10 6.30
CA ILE A 167 11.59 0.13 5.32
C ILE A 167 10.69 0.86 4.33
N ARG A 168 11.09 0.87 3.05
CA ARG A 168 10.46 1.62 1.97
C ARG A 168 9.81 0.69 0.94
N PRO A 169 8.58 0.19 1.19
CA PRO A 169 7.87 -0.57 0.18
C PRO A 169 7.46 0.32 -1.00
N SER A 170 7.40 -0.28 -2.20
CA SER A 170 6.64 0.24 -3.33
C SER A 170 5.14 -0.02 -3.14
N ILE A 171 4.36 -0.08 -4.21
CA ILE A 171 2.93 -0.37 -4.14
C ILE A 171 2.72 -1.82 -3.72
N VAL A 172 2.10 -2.03 -2.56
CA VAL A 172 1.81 -3.37 -2.03
C VAL A 172 0.43 -3.82 -2.50
N TYR A 173 0.37 -5.01 -3.13
CA TYR A 173 -0.87 -5.69 -3.48
C TYR A 173 -1.10 -6.91 -2.58
N GLY A 174 -2.12 -7.73 -2.85
CA GLY A 174 -2.48 -8.89 -2.06
C GLY A 174 -1.41 -9.98 -2.02
N ASP A 175 -1.68 -11.03 -1.28
CA ASP A 175 -0.84 -12.22 -1.18
C ASP A 175 -0.70 -12.90 -2.54
N SER A 176 0.53 -13.22 -2.96
CA SER A 176 0.81 -13.73 -4.30
C SER A 176 0.26 -15.15 -4.55
N GLN A 177 0.02 -15.92 -3.49
CA GLN A 177 -0.46 -17.30 -3.58
C GLN A 177 -1.99 -17.39 -3.44
N SER A 178 -2.57 -16.64 -2.53
CA SER A 178 -3.99 -16.71 -2.18
C SER A 178 -4.82 -15.54 -2.68
N GLY A 179 -4.18 -14.46 -3.16
CA GLY A 179 -4.83 -13.22 -3.52
C GLY A 179 -5.38 -12.41 -2.35
N ARG A 180 -5.28 -12.93 -1.11
CA ARG A 180 -5.89 -12.32 0.07
C ARG A 180 -5.35 -10.92 0.33
N SER A 181 -6.25 -10.00 0.60
CA SER A 181 -5.95 -8.61 0.97
C SER A 181 -7.05 -8.05 1.85
N LEU A 182 -6.67 -7.12 2.74
CA LEU A 182 -7.63 -6.39 3.58
C LEU A 182 -8.01 -5.03 2.95
N LYS A 183 -7.24 -4.55 1.97
CA LYS A 183 -7.48 -3.27 1.29
C LYS A 183 -7.21 -3.40 -0.20
N PHE A 184 -8.07 -2.82 -1.01
CA PHE A 184 -8.03 -2.89 -2.47
C PHE A 184 -7.81 -1.49 -3.08
N ASN A 185 -6.62 -0.94 -2.82
CA ASN A 185 -6.17 0.37 -3.32
C ASN A 185 -5.18 0.20 -4.48
N ALA A 186 -4.65 1.29 -4.99
CA ALA A 186 -3.56 1.34 -5.98
C ALA A 186 -3.79 0.41 -7.19
N LEU A 187 -3.12 -0.75 -7.27
CA LEU A 187 -3.27 -1.71 -8.38
C LEU A 187 -4.72 -2.11 -8.65
N TYR A 188 -5.51 -2.28 -7.59
CA TYR A 188 -6.91 -2.72 -7.70
C TYR A 188 -7.83 -1.64 -8.24
N PHE A 189 -7.48 -0.37 -8.06
CA PHE A 189 -8.37 0.75 -8.35
C PHE A 189 -8.67 0.89 -9.86
N PRO A 190 -7.69 0.89 -10.78
CA PRO A 190 -7.96 0.89 -12.22
C PRO A 190 -8.79 -0.30 -12.67
N VAL A 191 -8.49 -1.49 -12.16
CA VAL A 191 -9.21 -2.73 -12.51
C VAL A 191 -10.66 -2.69 -12.06
N ARG A 192 -10.91 -2.29 -10.81
CA ARG A 192 -12.27 -2.11 -10.27
C ARG A 192 -13.06 -1.07 -11.07
N SER A 193 -12.41 0.03 -11.46
CA SER A 193 -13.04 1.09 -12.25
C SER A 193 -13.44 0.60 -13.64
N ALA A 194 -12.55 -0.10 -14.32
CA ALA A 194 -12.84 -0.71 -15.60
C ALA A 194 -13.94 -1.80 -15.51
N GLN A 195 -13.93 -2.61 -14.45
CA GLN A 195 -14.99 -3.57 -14.17
C GLN A 195 -16.34 -2.88 -13.97
N THR A 196 -16.38 -1.82 -13.17
CA THR A 196 -17.63 -1.06 -12.94
C THR A 196 -18.21 -0.53 -14.26
N ILE A 197 -17.35 0.01 -15.14
CA ILE A 197 -17.76 0.49 -16.46
C ILE A 197 -18.28 -0.68 -17.31
N ARG A 198 -17.54 -1.77 -17.36
CA ARG A 198 -17.94 -3.00 -18.04
C ARG A 198 -19.33 -3.47 -17.60
N ASP A 199 -19.56 -3.58 -16.31
CA ASP A 199 -20.79 -4.13 -15.73
C ASP A 199 -21.98 -3.22 -16.02
N ILE A 200 -21.82 -1.89 -16.04
CA ILE A 200 -22.85 -0.93 -16.46
C ILE A 200 -23.31 -1.21 -17.88
N TYR A 201 -22.38 -1.38 -18.82
CA TYR A 201 -22.73 -1.59 -20.24
C TYR A 201 -23.19 -3.02 -20.53
N LEU A 202 -22.61 -4.01 -19.84
CA LEU A 202 -23.07 -5.39 -19.95
C LEU A 202 -24.53 -5.51 -19.46
N ASN A 203 -24.88 -4.87 -18.34
CA ASN A 203 -26.24 -4.82 -17.85
C ASN A 203 -27.19 -4.10 -18.84
N ASP A 204 -26.74 -3.00 -19.49
CA ASP A 204 -27.52 -2.31 -20.51
C ASP A 204 -27.83 -3.24 -21.69
N ILE A 205 -26.83 -3.97 -22.19
CA ILE A 205 -26.99 -4.91 -23.31
C ILE A 205 -27.94 -6.06 -22.95
N LEU A 206 -27.74 -6.68 -21.79
CA LEU A 206 -28.47 -7.91 -21.44
C LEU A 206 -29.88 -7.65 -20.94
N ASN A 207 -30.13 -6.52 -20.25
CA ASN A 207 -31.36 -6.30 -19.50
C ASN A 207 -32.14 -5.04 -19.91
N ASN A 208 -31.52 -4.10 -20.69
CA ASN A 208 -32.12 -2.78 -20.96
C ASN A 208 -32.13 -2.43 -22.46
N GLY A 209 -32.01 -3.41 -23.35
CA GLY A 209 -32.11 -3.23 -24.80
C GLY A 209 -30.87 -2.64 -25.47
N GLY A 210 -29.76 -2.37 -24.75
CA GLY A 210 -28.44 -2.07 -25.30
C GLY A 210 -28.27 -0.68 -25.95
N LEU A 211 -29.24 0.22 -25.86
CA LEU A 211 -29.18 1.53 -26.55
C LEU A 211 -28.03 2.42 -26.06
N LYS A 212 -27.74 2.38 -24.76
CA LYS A 212 -26.65 3.15 -24.17
C LYS A 212 -25.29 2.59 -24.64
N ALA A 213 -25.14 1.28 -24.68
CA ALA A 213 -23.94 0.60 -25.16
C ALA A 213 -23.71 0.92 -26.64
N ALA A 214 -24.72 0.73 -27.49
CA ALA A 214 -24.64 0.99 -28.93
C ALA A 214 -24.25 2.45 -29.23
N LYS A 215 -24.80 3.43 -28.51
CA LYS A 215 -24.45 4.84 -28.65
C LYS A 215 -22.95 5.12 -28.36
N ASN A 216 -22.31 4.30 -27.53
CA ASN A 216 -20.90 4.43 -27.19
C ASN A 216 -19.98 3.45 -27.95
N GLY A 217 -20.51 2.76 -28.98
CA GLY A 217 -19.75 1.79 -29.77
C GLY A 217 -19.38 0.53 -28.99
N ILE A 218 -20.15 0.19 -27.96
CA ILE A 218 -19.95 -0.97 -27.06
C ILE A 218 -20.91 -2.08 -27.48
N PHE A 219 -20.39 -3.28 -27.65
CA PHE A 219 -21.16 -4.45 -28.09
C PHE A 219 -20.48 -5.75 -27.64
N ILE A 220 -21.23 -6.85 -27.67
CA ILE A 220 -20.68 -8.19 -27.48
C ILE A 220 -20.30 -8.75 -28.86
N ASP A 221 -19.05 -9.15 -29.03
CA ASP A 221 -18.55 -9.73 -30.28
C ASP A 221 -19.02 -11.19 -30.47
N LYS A 222 -18.63 -11.78 -31.61
CA LYS A 222 -19.04 -13.15 -31.99
C LYS A 222 -18.45 -14.22 -31.07
N GLU A 223 -17.39 -13.90 -30.36
CA GLU A 223 -16.67 -14.76 -29.40
C GLU A 223 -17.20 -14.61 -27.98
N GLY A 224 -18.15 -13.68 -27.75
CA GLY A 224 -18.75 -13.40 -26.46
C GLY A 224 -17.94 -12.44 -25.57
N TYR A 225 -16.98 -11.70 -26.16
CA TYR A 225 -16.25 -10.65 -25.47
C TYR A 225 -16.98 -9.30 -25.59
N LEU A 226 -16.98 -8.53 -24.52
CA LEU A 226 -17.47 -7.16 -24.58
C LEU A 226 -16.41 -6.26 -25.20
N PHE A 227 -16.69 -5.70 -26.38
CA PHE A 227 -15.87 -4.63 -26.94
C PHE A 227 -16.12 -3.34 -26.18
N LEU A 228 -15.11 -2.87 -25.43
CA LEU A 228 -15.11 -1.66 -24.62
C LEU A 228 -14.01 -0.72 -25.11
N PRO A 229 -14.32 0.34 -25.90
CA PRO A 229 -13.32 1.25 -26.46
C PRO A 229 -12.77 2.19 -25.39
N LEU A 230 -12.00 1.63 -24.44
CA LEU A 230 -11.40 2.35 -23.34
C LEU A 230 -9.96 2.76 -23.68
N LYS A 231 -9.76 4.05 -23.95
CA LYS A 231 -8.44 4.64 -24.20
C LYS A 231 -7.89 5.26 -22.92
N ILE A 232 -6.70 4.79 -22.51
CA ILE A 232 -6.01 5.26 -21.31
C ILE A 232 -4.76 6.00 -21.77
N TYR A 233 -4.70 7.31 -21.52
CA TYR A 233 -3.56 8.13 -21.88
C TYR A 233 -2.58 8.24 -20.72
N LEU A 234 -1.30 7.95 -21.00
CA LEU A 234 -0.19 8.10 -20.05
C LEU A 234 0.90 8.96 -20.70
N PRO A 235 1.69 9.73 -19.91
CA PRO A 235 2.73 10.61 -20.46
C PRO A 235 3.75 9.87 -21.33
N HIS A 236 4.19 8.71 -20.86
CA HIS A 236 5.17 7.83 -21.52
C HIS A 236 4.98 6.39 -21.04
N GLU A 237 5.65 5.45 -21.68
CA GLU A 237 5.79 4.10 -21.17
C GLU A 237 6.69 4.10 -19.94
N GLY A 238 6.21 3.55 -18.84
CA GLY A 238 6.95 3.46 -17.60
C GLY A 238 6.60 2.19 -16.84
N ASN A 239 7.26 1.98 -15.73
CA ASN A 239 7.06 0.85 -14.86
C ASN A 239 6.06 1.18 -13.75
N ILE A 240 5.26 0.19 -13.35
CA ILE A 240 4.47 0.24 -12.12
C ILE A 240 5.18 -0.67 -11.13
N ASN A 241 5.85 -0.08 -10.15
CA ASN A 241 6.55 -0.88 -9.16
C ASN A 241 5.58 -1.41 -8.12
N ILE A 242 5.33 -2.71 -8.17
CA ILE A 242 4.37 -3.43 -7.33
C ILE A 242 5.00 -4.66 -6.70
N ILE A 243 4.69 -4.90 -5.43
CA ILE A 243 5.16 -6.07 -4.67
C ILE A 243 4.00 -6.74 -3.95
N PRO A 244 3.99 -8.07 -3.77
CA PRO A 244 2.96 -8.73 -3.00
C PRO A 244 3.19 -8.59 -1.49
N VAL A 245 2.10 -8.65 -0.72
CA VAL A 245 2.14 -8.47 0.74
C VAL A 245 2.94 -9.55 1.46
N ASP A 246 2.94 -10.77 0.97
CA ASP A 246 3.75 -11.88 1.49
C ASP A 246 5.27 -11.60 1.36
N TYR A 247 5.72 -11.10 0.20
CA TYR A 247 7.10 -10.63 0.04
C TYR A 247 7.41 -9.46 0.98
N PHE A 248 6.53 -8.45 1.04
CA PHE A 248 6.70 -7.30 1.93
C PHE A 248 6.88 -7.73 3.39
N VAL A 249 6.02 -8.63 3.87
CA VAL A 249 6.07 -9.13 5.26
C VAL A 249 7.33 -9.95 5.51
N ASN A 250 7.64 -10.93 4.64
CA ASN A 250 8.80 -11.81 4.80
C ASN A 250 10.12 -11.04 4.78
N THR A 251 10.24 -10.08 3.84
CA THR A 251 11.41 -9.21 3.74
C THR A 251 11.55 -8.30 4.97
N THR A 252 10.45 -7.69 5.40
CA THR A 252 10.42 -6.85 6.60
C THR A 252 10.90 -7.62 7.84
N ILE A 253 10.41 -8.84 8.03
CA ILE A 253 10.78 -9.67 9.19
C ILE A 253 12.25 -10.07 9.12
N LYS A 254 12.77 -10.47 7.95
CA LYS A 254 14.20 -10.74 7.80
C LYS A 254 15.06 -9.52 8.13
N ILE A 255 14.66 -8.32 7.69
CA ILE A 255 15.36 -7.08 8.04
C ILE A 255 15.34 -6.86 9.57
N ILE A 256 14.20 -7.05 10.23
CA ILE A 256 14.07 -6.90 11.68
C ILE A 256 14.96 -7.89 12.42
N GLU A 257 14.95 -9.17 12.03
CA GLU A 257 15.73 -10.22 12.67
C GLU A 257 17.25 -10.09 12.43
N ASN A 258 17.67 -9.54 11.28
CA ASN A 258 19.07 -9.35 10.91
C ASN A 258 19.60 -7.94 11.22
N CYS A 259 18.77 -7.07 11.82
CA CYS A 259 19.15 -5.69 12.09
C CYS A 259 20.26 -5.62 13.17
N SER A 260 21.42 -5.15 12.79
CA SER A 260 22.55 -4.91 13.69
C SER A 260 23.07 -3.47 13.65
N SER A 261 22.60 -2.68 12.70
CA SER A 261 23.00 -1.29 12.45
C SER A 261 21.90 -0.52 11.75
N ASN A 262 22.03 0.80 11.71
CA ASN A 262 21.10 1.67 10.97
C ASN A 262 21.08 1.29 9.49
N GLY A 263 19.88 1.21 8.91
CA GLY A 263 19.71 0.88 7.50
C GLY A 263 18.46 1.46 6.89
N ILE A 264 18.51 1.71 5.58
CA ILE A 264 17.36 2.07 4.74
C ILE A 264 17.23 0.98 3.68
N TYR A 265 16.02 0.50 3.45
CA TYR A 265 15.75 -0.68 2.66
C TYR A 265 14.62 -0.44 1.68
N HIS A 266 14.88 -0.60 0.37
CA HIS A 266 13.85 -0.51 -0.65
C HIS A 266 13.24 -1.89 -0.93
N LEU A 267 12.01 -2.09 -0.52
CA LEU A 267 11.23 -3.27 -0.85
C LEU A 267 10.47 -3.01 -2.15
N THR A 268 11.17 -3.17 -3.25
CA THR A 268 10.69 -2.85 -4.61
C THR A 268 10.90 -4.03 -5.54
N ASN A 269 10.18 -4.04 -6.66
CA ASN A 269 10.27 -5.10 -7.64
C ASN A 269 11.32 -4.75 -8.72
N PRO A 270 12.32 -5.61 -8.97
CA PRO A 270 13.27 -5.41 -10.07
C PRO A 270 12.67 -5.74 -11.45
N PHE A 271 11.55 -6.45 -11.51
CA PHE A 271 10.87 -6.79 -12.76
C PHE A 271 9.95 -5.68 -13.22
N HIS A 272 9.89 -5.48 -14.53
CA HIS A 272 9.06 -4.43 -15.13
C HIS A 272 7.60 -4.88 -15.29
N THR A 273 6.69 -4.09 -14.75
CA THR A 273 5.24 -4.24 -14.97
C THR A 273 4.70 -2.94 -15.56
N THR A 274 4.06 -3.00 -16.72
CA THR A 274 3.52 -1.82 -17.39
C THR A 274 1.98 -1.83 -17.39
N MET A 275 1.37 -0.67 -17.64
CA MET A 275 -0.09 -0.60 -17.83
C MET A 275 -0.57 -1.45 -18.99
N LYS A 276 0.23 -1.63 -20.06
CA LYS A 276 -0.12 -2.54 -21.17
C LYS A 276 -0.28 -3.99 -20.70
N ILE A 277 0.64 -4.46 -19.85
CA ILE A 277 0.57 -5.80 -19.27
C ILE A 277 -0.70 -5.95 -18.42
N ILE A 278 -1.00 -4.96 -17.54
CA ILE A 278 -2.20 -4.99 -16.69
C ILE A 278 -3.48 -4.93 -17.54
N ALA A 279 -3.52 -4.10 -18.57
CA ALA A 279 -4.65 -4.02 -19.49
C ALA A 279 -4.91 -5.35 -20.20
N LYS A 280 -3.85 -6.01 -20.72
CA LYS A 280 -3.96 -7.34 -21.33
C LYS A 280 -4.47 -8.40 -20.34
N TYR A 281 -3.99 -8.38 -19.10
CA TYR A 281 -4.46 -9.30 -18.06
C TYR A 281 -5.93 -9.04 -17.70
N TYR A 282 -6.33 -7.76 -17.63
CA TYR A 282 -7.71 -7.36 -17.42
C TYR A 282 -8.62 -7.86 -18.54
N GLU A 283 -8.26 -7.64 -19.81
CA GLU A 283 -9.02 -8.08 -20.96
C GLU A 283 -9.24 -9.60 -20.94
N GLN A 284 -8.19 -10.35 -20.69
CA GLN A 284 -8.24 -11.81 -20.58
C GLN A 284 -9.15 -12.29 -19.44
N LEU A 285 -9.02 -11.71 -18.25
CA LEU A 285 -9.80 -12.11 -17.08
C LEU A 285 -11.29 -11.77 -17.22
N MET A 286 -11.57 -10.56 -17.72
CA MET A 286 -12.93 -10.01 -17.74
C MET A 286 -13.69 -10.29 -19.04
N LYS A 287 -13.07 -10.98 -20.00
CA LYS A 287 -13.60 -11.19 -21.36
C LYS A 287 -14.00 -9.87 -22.02
N VAL A 288 -13.07 -8.94 -22.08
CA VAL A 288 -13.21 -7.61 -22.67
C VAL A 288 -12.16 -7.44 -23.75
N ASN A 289 -12.47 -6.70 -24.80
CA ASN A 289 -11.55 -6.24 -25.85
C ASN A 289 -11.64 -4.72 -25.99
N GLY A 290 -10.59 -4.09 -26.54
CA GLY A 290 -10.60 -2.67 -26.90
C GLY A 290 -10.05 -1.72 -25.85
N VAL A 291 -9.30 -2.24 -24.86
CA VAL A 291 -8.56 -1.42 -23.90
C VAL A 291 -7.21 -1.04 -24.52
N GLU A 292 -7.01 0.24 -24.79
CA GLU A 292 -5.79 0.76 -25.42
C GLU A 292 -5.02 1.67 -24.46
N ILE A 293 -3.72 1.40 -24.28
CA ILE A 293 -2.80 2.30 -23.59
C ILE A 293 -2.10 3.16 -24.65
N ILE A 294 -2.32 4.46 -24.58
CA ILE A 294 -1.77 5.45 -25.51
C ILE A 294 -0.76 6.32 -24.77
N TYR A 295 0.44 6.44 -25.30
CA TYR A 295 1.48 7.31 -24.76
C TYR A 295 1.49 8.65 -25.45
N GLY A 296 1.48 9.73 -24.66
CA GLY A 296 1.46 11.10 -25.13
C GLY A 296 0.46 11.98 -24.38
N PRO A 297 0.31 13.23 -24.83
CA PRO A 297 -0.63 14.16 -24.21
C PRO A 297 -2.07 13.66 -24.39
N MET A 298 -2.89 13.87 -23.36
CA MET A 298 -4.32 13.57 -23.44
C MET A 298 -5.00 14.60 -24.36
N PRO A 299 -5.73 14.17 -25.40
CA PRO A 299 -6.47 15.07 -26.26
C PRO A 299 -7.60 15.80 -25.51
N ASP A 300 -7.84 17.06 -25.84
CA ASP A 300 -8.89 17.87 -25.22
C ASP A 300 -10.31 17.31 -25.44
N ASP A 301 -10.52 16.56 -26.49
CA ASP A 301 -11.80 15.94 -26.84
C ASP A 301 -12.04 14.59 -26.16
N LEU A 302 -11.04 14.02 -25.51
CA LEU A 302 -11.20 12.75 -24.77
C LEU A 302 -12.28 12.85 -23.69
N LEU A 303 -12.40 14.01 -23.06
CA LEU A 303 -13.42 14.31 -22.03
C LEU A 303 -14.85 14.29 -22.58
N ARG A 304 -15.03 14.19 -23.92
CA ARG A 304 -16.33 13.99 -24.56
C ARG A 304 -16.77 12.53 -24.63
N ASN A 305 -15.83 11.58 -24.36
CA ASN A 305 -16.17 10.16 -24.23
C ASN A 305 -16.51 9.84 -22.77
N PRO A 306 -17.77 9.54 -22.43
CA PRO A 306 -18.17 9.30 -21.03
C PRO A 306 -17.45 8.13 -20.36
N VAL A 307 -17.02 7.13 -21.14
CA VAL A 307 -16.27 5.96 -20.66
C VAL A 307 -14.88 6.38 -20.20
N ALA A 308 -14.17 7.12 -21.08
CA ALA A 308 -12.83 7.58 -20.80
C ALA A 308 -12.81 8.63 -19.68
N GLU A 309 -13.76 9.55 -19.66
CA GLU A 309 -13.89 10.56 -18.58
C GLU A 309 -14.12 9.91 -17.22
N LEU A 310 -15.03 8.94 -17.15
CA LEU A 310 -15.32 8.23 -15.91
C LEU A 310 -14.09 7.47 -15.41
N PHE A 311 -13.40 6.77 -16.29
CA PHE A 311 -12.17 6.05 -15.93
C PHE A 311 -11.07 7.01 -15.49
N ASP A 312 -10.83 8.10 -16.23
CA ASP A 312 -9.81 9.10 -15.89
C ASP A 312 -10.02 9.71 -14.50
N ARG A 313 -11.27 10.04 -14.16
CA ARG A 313 -11.63 10.55 -12.83
C ARG A 313 -11.22 9.58 -11.72
N PHE A 314 -11.40 8.28 -11.95
CA PHE A 314 -11.04 7.26 -10.97
C PHE A 314 -9.53 7.11 -10.81
N ILE A 315 -8.75 7.09 -11.90
CA ILE A 315 -7.30 6.85 -11.82
C ILE A 315 -6.47 8.10 -11.50
N LYS A 316 -7.05 9.30 -11.56
CA LYS A 316 -6.36 10.58 -11.41
C LYS A 316 -5.36 10.63 -10.24
N PRO A 317 -5.69 10.17 -9.01
CA PRO A 317 -4.73 10.21 -7.89
C PRO A 317 -3.55 9.25 -8.05
N TYR A 318 -3.70 8.20 -8.86
CA TYR A 318 -2.69 7.16 -9.06
C TYR A 318 -1.91 7.32 -10.38
N ARG A 319 -2.35 8.21 -11.26
CA ARG A 319 -1.74 8.43 -12.59
C ARG A 319 -0.23 8.61 -12.55
N PRO A 320 0.39 9.37 -11.61
CA PRO A 320 1.85 9.53 -11.54
C PRO A 320 2.63 8.22 -11.30
N TYR A 321 1.97 7.18 -10.79
CA TYR A 321 2.57 5.89 -10.49
C TYR A 321 2.34 4.84 -11.58
N LEU A 322 1.53 5.16 -12.59
CA LEU A 322 1.22 4.24 -13.71
C LEU A 322 2.23 4.33 -14.85
N SER A 323 3.16 5.28 -14.76
CA SER A 323 4.19 5.56 -15.76
C SER A 323 5.41 6.12 -15.02
N ASP A 324 6.16 5.25 -14.33
CA ASP A 324 7.26 5.64 -13.43
C ASP A 324 8.60 5.16 -14.00
N ASP A 325 9.58 6.07 -14.11
CA ASP A 325 10.92 5.78 -14.63
C ASP A 325 11.95 5.53 -13.52
N ARG A 326 11.53 5.59 -12.25
CA ARG A 326 12.46 5.43 -11.13
C ARG A 326 12.96 4.00 -11.02
N VAL A 327 14.29 3.90 -10.89
CA VAL A 327 15.01 2.67 -10.55
C VAL A 327 15.42 2.75 -9.09
N PHE A 328 15.04 1.78 -8.32
CA PHE A 328 15.32 1.72 -6.89
C PHE A 328 16.53 0.83 -6.61
N ASP A 329 17.56 1.40 -5.98
CA ASP A 329 18.66 0.65 -5.40
C ASP A 329 18.12 -0.30 -4.33
N ARG A 330 18.59 -1.54 -4.33
CA ARG A 330 18.18 -2.59 -3.40
C ARG A 330 19.36 -3.27 -2.71
N THR A 331 20.52 -2.63 -2.76
CA THR A 331 21.78 -3.22 -2.27
C THR A 331 21.68 -3.60 -0.79
N ASN A 332 21.22 -2.68 0.07
CA ASN A 332 21.04 -2.97 1.49
C ASN A 332 19.97 -4.03 1.72
N THR A 333 18.85 -3.95 0.98
CA THR A 333 17.76 -4.93 1.07
C THR A 333 18.25 -6.32 0.70
N ILE A 334 18.99 -6.47 -0.39
CA ILE A 334 19.55 -7.75 -0.85
C ILE A 334 20.49 -8.33 0.20
N LEU A 335 21.41 -7.52 0.75
CA LEU A 335 22.35 -7.95 1.77
C LEU A 335 21.66 -8.38 3.08
N ALA A 336 20.67 -7.61 3.54
CA ALA A 336 19.96 -7.89 4.79
C ALA A 336 19.02 -9.10 4.71
N THR A 337 18.67 -9.55 3.50
CA THR A 337 17.65 -10.58 3.29
C THR A 337 18.12 -11.82 2.56
N ASP A 338 19.43 -12.00 2.40
CA ASP A 338 20.04 -13.12 1.67
C ASP A 338 19.47 -13.24 0.24
N ASN A 339 19.41 -12.11 -0.46
CA ASN A 339 18.92 -12.01 -1.84
C ASN A 339 17.44 -12.41 -2.04
N LEU A 340 16.58 -12.16 -1.05
CA LEU A 340 15.14 -12.38 -1.21
C LEU A 340 14.57 -11.40 -2.23
N ASN A 341 13.94 -11.95 -3.28
CA ASN A 341 13.32 -11.18 -4.36
C ASN A 341 11.81 -11.39 -4.39
N PRO A 342 11.02 -10.36 -4.79
CA PRO A 342 9.60 -10.55 -5.07
C PRO A 342 9.42 -11.44 -6.31
N PRO A 343 8.29 -12.13 -6.44
CA PRO A 343 7.96 -12.80 -7.69
C PRO A 343 7.73 -11.79 -8.82
N GLU A 344 7.95 -12.24 -10.05
CA GLU A 344 7.46 -11.52 -11.23
C GLU A 344 5.92 -11.47 -11.21
N PHE A 345 5.35 -10.35 -11.63
CA PHE A 345 3.90 -10.16 -11.65
C PHE A 345 3.28 -10.82 -12.90
N THR A 346 2.86 -12.07 -12.77
CA THR A 346 2.30 -12.88 -13.85
C THR A 346 0.78 -12.75 -13.94
N TYR A 347 0.21 -13.28 -15.05
CA TYR A 347 -1.25 -13.38 -15.20
C TYR A 347 -1.90 -14.19 -14.08
N ASP A 348 -1.28 -15.27 -13.64
CA ASP A 348 -1.84 -16.13 -12.58
C ASP A 348 -1.92 -15.40 -11.24
N ILE A 349 -0.89 -14.65 -10.87
CA ILE A 349 -0.91 -13.78 -9.68
C ILE A 349 -1.99 -12.70 -9.82
N PHE A 350 -2.05 -12.02 -10.97
CA PHE A 350 -3.08 -11.02 -11.24
C PHE A 350 -4.49 -11.63 -11.08
N LYS A 351 -4.73 -12.75 -11.73
CA LYS A 351 -6.02 -13.47 -11.69
C LYS A 351 -6.40 -13.83 -10.26
N THR A 352 -5.50 -14.47 -9.52
CA THR A 352 -5.72 -14.87 -8.13
C THR A 352 -6.10 -13.67 -7.24
N CYS A 353 -5.37 -12.55 -7.38
CA CYS A 353 -5.67 -11.33 -6.62
C CYS A 353 -7.01 -10.70 -7.01
N MET A 354 -7.35 -10.65 -8.29
CA MET A 354 -8.60 -10.04 -8.76
C MET A 354 -9.82 -10.92 -8.45
N GLU A 355 -9.71 -12.24 -8.60
CA GLU A 355 -10.78 -13.18 -8.23
C GLU A 355 -11.09 -13.09 -6.73
N TYR A 356 -10.06 -13.01 -5.88
CA TYR A 356 -10.28 -12.76 -4.46
C TYR A 356 -10.95 -11.41 -4.19
N ALA A 357 -10.48 -10.33 -4.82
CA ALA A 357 -11.06 -8.99 -4.67
C ALA A 357 -12.54 -8.96 -5.06
N ILE A 358 -12.90 -9.60 -6.18
CA ILE A 358 -14.29 -9.72 -6.65
C ILE A 358 -15.12 -10.54 -5.67
N LYS A 359 -14.61 -11.71 -5.22
CA LYS A 359 -15.27 -12.59 -4.26
C LYS A 359 -15.66 -11.87 -2.96
N VAL A 360 -14.79 -10.99 -2.45
CA VAL A 360 -15.05 -10.23 -1.22
C VAL A 360 -15.64 -8.83 -1.50
N ASN A 361 -16.18 -8.65 -2.70
CA ASN A 361 -16.78 -7.39 -3.16
C ASN A 361 -15.88 -6.18 -2.83
N TRP A 362 -14.61 -6.25 -3.26
CA TRP A 362 -13.61 -5.20 -3.08
C TRP A 362 -13.44 -4.74 -1.62
N GLY A 363 -13.59 -5.65 -0.68
CA GLY A 363 -13.38 -5.43 0.74
C GLY A 363 -14.64 -5.17 1.57
N THR A 364 -15.81 -5.05 0.96
CA THR A 364 -17.06 -4.83 1.72
C THR A 364 -17.56 -6.10 2.42
N SER A 365 -17.09 -7.28 2.03
CA SER A 365 -17.50 -8.60 2.55
C SER A 365 -16.33 -9.42 3.11
N ILE A 366 -15.27 -8.78 3.62
CA ILE A 366 -14.11 -9.51 4.17
C ILE A 366 -14.43 -10.15 5.52
N PHE A 367 -15.24 -9.50 6.32
CA PHE A 367 -15.58 -9.89 7.69
C PHE A 367 -17.07 -10.25 7.87
N VAL A 368 -17.72 -10.60 6.78
CA VAL A 368 -19.12 -11.08 6.78
C VAL A 368 -19.16 -12.60 6.83
#